data_e5b7de1afd1107478815943f36a1e04e
#
_entry.id   e5b7de1afd1107478815943f36a1e04e
#
_cell.length_a   1.000
_cell.length_b   1.000
_cell.length_c   1.000
_cell.angle_alpha   90.00
_cell.angle_beta   90.00
_cell.angle_gamma   90.00
#
_symmetry.space_group_name_H-M   'P 1'
#
loop_
_entity.id
_entity.type
_entity.pdbx_description
1 polymer ?
#
loop_
_entity_poly.entity_id
_entity_poly.type
_entity_poly.pdbx_seq_one_letter_code
_entity_poly.pdbx_strand_id
1 'polypeptide(L)'
;MLENFVKVADMPQEVIEKYKDQVPAELVQIWQEDGLGTFLDGYLKVINPDDYLELLQDSYFRGDVAFPMFVTAFGDVITWEENAYVGIVQYNIQDLDIMIKRMDRFIEYVDDEDFKDDYFDIPLYKKAVARYGQLAYDECFGFVPLLALGAFKDVEHMDKLKTLEHIYLMYQLTGGVMDD
;
A
#
# COMPACT_ATOMS: atom_id res chain seq x y z
N MET A 1 4.90 -6.91 -16.60
CA MET A 1 5.98 -7.20 -15.64
C MET A 1 5.48 -7.83 -14.35
N LEU A 2 4.42 -7.31 -13.76
CA LEU A 2 3.75 -7.95 -12.62
C LEU A 2 2.81 -9.05 -13.11
N GLU A 3 2.85 -10.22 -12.45
CA GLU A 3 1.99 -11.35 -12.82
C GLU A 3 0.52 -11.05 -12.49
N ASN A 4 -0.38 -11.48 -13.38
CA ASN A 4 -1.83 -11.33 -13.23
C ASN A 4 -2.26 -9.87 -12.97
N PHE A 5 -1.54 -8.91 -13.53
CA PHE A 5 -1.85 -7.49 -13.37
C PHE A 5 -3.16 -7.11 -14.07
N VAL A 6 -4.01 -6.40 -13.36
CA VAL A 6 -5.26 -5.84 -13.91
C VAL A 6 -5.09 -4.33 -14.03
N LYS A 7 -4.87 -3.86 -15.25
CA LYS A 7 -4.63 -2.45 -15.56
C LYS A 7 -5.91 -1.63 -15.46
N VAL A 8 -5.79 -0.47 -14.82
CA VAL A 8 -6.87 0.53 -14.71
C VAL A 8 -6.59 1.73 -15.61
N ALA A 9 -5.33 2.20 -15.63
CA ALA A 9 -4.91 3.34 -16.44
C ALA A 9 -3.40 3.29 -16.68
N ASP A 10 -2.92 4.12 -17.60
CA ASP A 10 -1.48 4.37 -17.75
C ASP A 10 -0.98 5.25 -16.59
N MET A 11 0.27 5.04 -16.18
CA MET A 11 0.95 6.01 -15.32
C MET A 11 1.19 7.28 -16.16
N PRO A 12 0.80 8.48 -15.68
CA PRO A 12 1.09 9.70 -16.43
C PRO A 12 2.58 9.86 -16.73
N GLN A 13 2.92 10.16 -17.96
CA GLN A 13 4.32 10.29 -18.39
C GLN A 13 5.07 11.34 -17.57
N GLU A 14 4.40 12.44 -17.22
CA GLU A 14 4.96 13.49 -16.38
C GLU A 14 5.37 13.00 -14.98
N VAL A 15 4.65 12.04 -14.40
CA VAL A 15 4.97 11.41 -13.11
C VAL A 15 6.23 10.56 -13.25
N ILE A 16 6.30 9.76 -14.31
CA ILE A 16 7.49 8.93 -14.60
C ILE A 16 8.73 9.83 -14.74
N GLU A 17 8.65 10.86 -15.57
CA GLU A 17 9.76 11.79 -15.77
C GLU A 17 10.19 12.52 -14.50
N LYS A 18 9.23 12.86 -13.64
CA LYS A 18 9.48 13.56 -12.38
C LYS A 18 10.26 12.71 -11.37
N TYR A 19 9.99 11.40 -11.32
CA TYR A 19 10.48 10.53 -10.25
C TYR A 19 11.47 9.44 -10.68
N LYS A 20 11.69 9.22 -11.96
CA LYS A 20 12.51 8.11 -12.48
C LYS A 20 13.92 8.01 -11.89
N ASP A 21 14.52 9.14 -11.51
CA ASP A 21 15.88 9.19 -10.94
C ASP A 21 15.87 9.05 -9.39
N GLN A 22 14.71 8.97 -8.76
CA GLN A 22 14.53 8.87 -7.30
C GLN A 22 14.05 7.48 -6.84
N VAL A 23 13.68 6.64 -7.78
CA VAL A 23 13.08 5.34 -7.51
C VAL A 23 13.86 4.23 -8.23
N PRO A 24 13.71 2.95 -7.80
CA PRO A 24 14.40 1.86 -8.47
C PRO A 24 13.92 1.67 -9.92
N ALA A 25 14.81 1.22 -10.78
CA ALA A 25 14.53 1.02 -12.21
C ALA A 25 13.36 0.05 -12.43
N GLU A 26 13.20 -0.93 -11.56
CA GLU A 26 12.12 -1.90 -11.60
C GLU A 26 10.74 -1.23 -11.40
N LEU A 27 10.66 -0.22 -10.54
CA LEU A 27 9.42 0.53 -10.37
C LEU A 27 9.10 1.37 -11.61
N VAL A 28 10.12 1.99 -12.21
CA VAL A 28 9.94 2.71 -13.47
C VAL A 28 9.43 1.77 -14.57
N GLN A 29 9.99 0.57 -14.65
CA GLN A 29 9.53 -0.44 -15.60
C GLN A 29 8.08 -0.85 -15.36
N ILE A 30 7.68 -1.07 -14.11
CA ILE A 30 6.26 -1.34 -13.74
C ILE A 30 5.36 -0.20 -14.23
N TRP A 31 5.73 1.05 -13.98
CA TRP A 31 4.96 2.20 -14.42
C TRP A 31 4.81 2.29 -15.95
N GLN A 32 5.87 1.95 -16.69
CA GLN A 32 5.88 1.99 -18.15
C GLN A 32 5.12 0.83 -18.80
N GLU A 33 5.26 -0.37 -18.27
CA GLU A 33 4.68 -1.58 -18.85
C GLU A 33 3.28 -1.88 -18.33
N ASP A 34 3.09 -1.79 -17.01
CA ASP A 34 1.82 -2.15 -16.36
C ASP A 34 0.94 -0.91 -16.11
N GLY A 35 1.52 0.19 -15.66
CA GLY A 35 0.78 1.41 -15.33
C GLY A 35 0.15 1.37 -13.94
N LEU A 36 -1.03 1.97 -13.80
CA LEU A 36 -1.86 1.95 -12.59
C LEU A 36 -2.82 0.76 -12.65
N GLY A 37 -2.95 0.04 -11.55
CA GLY A 37 -3.81 -1.13 -11.50
C GLY A 37 -3.54 -1.99 -10.27
N THR A 38 -3.98 -3.24 -10.33
CA THR A 38 -3.91 -4.18 -9.22
C THR A 38 -3.16 -5.45 -9.58
N PHE A 39 -2.54 -6.06 -8.59
CA PHE A 39 -1.92 -7.38 -8.70
C PHE A 39 -2.12 -8.15 -7.39
N LEU A 40 -1.62 -9.37 -7.32
CA LEU A 40 -1.83 -10.27 -6.19
C LEU A 40 -3.33 -10.43 -5.87
N ASP A 41 -4.11 -10.77 -6.91
CA ASP A 41 -5.58 -10.94 -6.86
C ASP A 41 -6.32 -9.70 -6.30
N GLY A 42 -5.81 -8.50 -6.58
CA GLY A 42 -6.40 -7.25 -6.14
C GLY A 42 -5.94 -6.78 -4.75
N TYR A 43 -5.09 -7.53 -4.07
CA TYR A 43 -4.58 -7.15 -2.74
C TYR A 43 -3.65 -5.95 -2.79
N LEU A 44 -2.78 -5.88 -3.79
CA LEU A 44 -1.84 -4.78 -3.99
C LEU A 44 -2.23 -3.91 -5.19
N LYS A 45 -1.99 -2.62 -5.07
CA LYS A 45 -2.26 -1.63 -6.11
C LYS A 45 -1.03 -0.78 -6.39
N VAL A 46 -0.71 -0.62 -7.67
CA VAL A 46 0.26 0.39 -8.12
C VAL A 46 -0.42 1.75 -8.07
N ILE A 47 0.12 2.68 -7.32
CA ILE A 47 -0.48 4.00 -7.08
C ILE A 47 0.30 5.10 -7.79
N ASN A 48 -0.37 6.24 -8.02
CA ASN A 48 0.30 7.47 -8.42
C ASN A 48 0.94 8.11 -7.16
N PRO A 49 2.28 8.24 -7.10
CA PRO A 49 2.94 8.80 -5.93
C PRO A 49 2.54 10.23 -5.60
N ASP A 50 2.13 11.03 -6.59
CA ASP A 50 1.66 12.40 -6.36
C ASP A 50 0.43 12.45 -5.44
N ASP A 51 -0.39 11.42 -5.42
CA ASP A 51 -1.58 11.35 -4.56
C ASP A 51 -1.24 11.02 -3.10
N TYR A 52 -0.08 10.42 -2.83
CA TYR A 52 0.28 9.86 -1.52
C TYR A 52 1.46 10.54 -0.83
N LEU A 53 2.31 11.28 -1.57
CA LEU A 53 3.56 11.83 -1.03
C LEU A 53 3.34 12.78 0.15
N GLU A 54 2.43 13.74 0.02
CA GLU A 54 2.14 14.70 1.08
C GLU A 54 1.60 14.00 2.33
N LEU A 55 0.64 13.10 2.15
CA LEU A 55 0.10 12.28 3.23
C LEU A 55 1.20 11.49 3.95
N LEU A 56 2.08 10.83 3.20
CA LEU A 56 3.17 10.04 3.78
C LEU A 56 4.16 10.93 4.55
N GLN A 57 4.51 12.08 4.00
CA GLN A 57 5.41 13.03 4.66
C GLN A 57 4.83 13.57 5.98
N ASP A 58 3.52 13.82 6.02
CA ASP A 58 2.85 14.38 7.19
C ASP A 58 2.57 13.33 8.27
N SER A 59 2.32 12.09 7.89
CA SER A 59 1.80 11.02 8.76
C SER A 59 2.79 9.96 9.17
N TYR A 60 4.01 10.00 8.63
CA TYR A 60 5.04 8.99 8.87
C TYR A 60 6.36 9.66 9.25
N PHE A 61 6.93 9.29 10.40
CA PHE A 61 8.15 9.95 10.93
C PHE A 61 9.37 9.80 10.00
N ARG A 62 9.37 8.81 9.11
CA ARG A 62 10.40 8.63 8.08
C ARG A 62 9.95 9.11 6.69
N GLY A 63 8.92 9.94 6.63
CA GLY A 63 8.34 10.40 5.37
C GLY A 63 9.32 11.17 4.46
N ASP A 64 10.37 11.75 5.02
CA ASP A 64 11.42 12.46 4.29
C ASP A 64 12.37 11.52 3.50
N VAL A 65 12.47 10.25 3.90
CA VAL A 65 13.30 9.22 3.23
C VAL A 65 12.49 8.10 2.59
N ALA A 66 11.16 8.19 2.63
CA ALA A 66 10.23 7.19 2.12
C ALA A 66 9.49 7.69 0.87
N PHE A 67 9.33 6.80 -0.11
CA PHE A 67 8.61 7.09 -1.35
C PHE A 67 7.45 6.07 -1.49
N PRO A 68 6.19 6.50 -1.72
CA PRO A 68 5.05 5.59 -1.82
C PRO A 68 5.03 4.89 -3.17
N MET A 69 4.97 3.55 -3.17
CA MET A 69 4.96 2.73 -4.38
C MET A 69 3.63 2.02 -4.60
N PHE A 70 3.14 1.37 -3.57
CA PHE A 70 1.92 0.54 -3.62
C PHE A 70 1.06 0.79 -2.39
N VAL A 71 -0.20 0.40 -2.47
CA VAL A 71 -1.09 0.36 -1.31
C VAL A 71 -1.76 -1.02 -1.22
N THR A 72 -1.95 -1.52 0.00
CA THR A 72 -2.63 -2.79 0.23
C THR A 72 -4.14 -2.62 0.27
N ALA A 73 -4.85 -3.75 0.20
CA ALA A 73 -6.31 -3.78 0.37
C ALA A 73 -6.79 -3.25 1.73
N PHE A 74 -5.91 -3.15 2.73
CA PHE A 74 -6.21 -2.61 4.06
C PHE A 74 -5.71 -1.18 4.29
N GLY A 75 -5.21 -0.52 3.23
CA GLY A 75 -4.73 0.87 3.32
C GLY A 75 -3.33 1.02 3.89
N ASP A 76 -2.53 -0.05 3.93
CA ASP A 76 -1.11 0.07 4.24
C ASP A 76 -0.37 0.61 3.02
N VAL A 77 0.60 1.49 3.24
CA VAL A 77 1.43 2.05 2.16
C VAL A 77 2.76 1.33 2.11
N ILE A 78 3.07 0.75 0.94
CA ILE A 78 4.36 0.12 0.67
C ILE A 78 5.29 1.18 0.09
N THR A 79 6.45 1.32 0.71
CA THR A 79 7.39 2.41 0.49
C THR A 79 8.74 1.93 -0.04
N TRP A 80 9.41 2.81 -0.76
CA TRP A 80 10.84 2.71 -1.07
C TRP A 80 11.58 3.65 -0.13
N GLU A 81 12.47 3.15 0.69
CA GLU A 81 13.11 3.91 1.76
C GLU A 81 14.63 3.89 1.66
N GLU A 82 15.25 5.06 1.91
CA GLU A 82 16.71 5.24 1.96
C GLU A 82 17.41 4.72 0.68
N ASN A 83 16.71 4.73 -0.44
CA ASN A 83 17.19 4.22 -1.71
C ASN A 83 17.71 2.75 -1.68
N ALA A 84 17.17 1.95 -0.79
CA ALA A 84 17.62 0.58 -0.56
C ALA A 84 16.56 -0.43 -0.14
N TYR A 85 15.52 0.00 0.59
CA TYR A 85 14.62 -0.90 1.29
C TYR A 85 13.17 -0.74 0.83
N VAL A 86 12.44 -1.86 0.85
CA VAL A 86 10.98 -1.87 0.70
C VAL A 86 10.38 -1.98 2.10
N GLY A 87 9.61 -0.97 2.49
CA GLY A 87 8.93 -0.91 3.77
C GLY A 87 7.42 -1.00 3.64
N ILE A 88 6.74 -1.17 4.76
CA ILE A 88 5.29 -1.11 4.87
C ILE A 88 4.91 -0.23 6.05
N VAL A 89 4.03 0.74 5.80
CA VAL A 89 3.48 1.66 6.81
C VAL A 89 2.04 1.24 7.08
N GLN A 90 1.77 0.77 8.29
CA GLN A 90 0.51 0.16 8.68
C GLN A 90 -0.29 1.12 9.57
N TYR A 91 -1.15 1.93 8.96
CA TYR A 91 -1.92 2.96 9.68
C TYR A 91 -2.94 2.38 10.66
N ASN A 92 -3.50 1.21 10.36
CA ASN A 92 -4.48 0.56 11.24
C ASN A 92 -3.94 0.24 12.63
N ILE A 93 -2.65 -0.07 12.73
CA ILE A 93 -1.98 -0.46 13.98
C ILE A 93 -0.87 0.51 14.38
N GLN A 94 -0.71 1.61 13.65
CA GLN A 94 0.31 2.64 13.90
C GLN A 94 1.73 2.05 13.96
N ASP A 95 2.06 1.18 13.03
CA ASP A 95 3.33 0.47 13.00
C ASP A 95 3.95 0.49 11.60
N LEU A 96 5.20 0.10 11.53
CA LEU A 96 5.95 -0.04 10.28
C LEU A 96 6.82 -1.30 10.33
N ASP A 97 7.17 -1.79 9.16
CA ASP A 97 8.20 -2.83 9.04
C ASP A 97 9.05 -2.57 7.79
N ILE A 98 10.28 -3.04 7.81
CA ILE A 98 11.14 -3.13 6.64
C ILE A 98 11.05 -4.56 6.13
N MET A 99 10.35 -4.75 5.02
CA MET A 99 10.06 -6.09 4.51
C MET A 99 11.26 -6.76 3.88
N ILE A 100 11.98 -6.03 3.02
CA ILE A 100 13.09 -6.60 2.27
C ILE A 100 14.02 -5.50 1.74
N LYS A 101 15.27 -5.84 1.52
CA LYS A 101 16.23 -5.00 0.81
C LYS A 101 16.17 -5.29 -0.69
N ARG A 102 16.19 -4.25 -1.52
CA ARG A 102 16.20 -4.26 -2.99
C ARG A 102 14.81 -4.56 -3.60
N MET A 103 14.49 -3.78 -4.62
CA MET A 103 13.20 -3.87 -5.31
C MET A 103 13.05 -5.17 -6.13
N ASP A 104 14.12 -5.63 -6.76
CA ASP A 104 14.11 -6.90 -7.51
C ASP A 104 13.76 -8.09 -6.61
N ARG A 105 14.22 -8.08 -5.36
CA ARG A 105 13.87 -9.09 -4.37
C ARG A 105 12.40 -9.00 -3.94
N PHE A 106 11.90 -7.78 -3.77
CA PHE A 106 10.47 -7.61 -3.47
C PHE A 106 9.61 -8.22 -4.58
N ILE A 107 9.91 -7.94 -5.84
CA ILE A 107 9.16 -8.48 -6.98
C ILE A 107 9.26 -10.01 -7.03
N GLU A 108 10.43 -10.57 -6.71
CA GLU A 108 10.66 -12.02 -6.69
C GLU A 108 9.84 -12.73 -5.61
N TYR A 109 9.71 -12.13 -4.40
CA TYR A 109 9.12 -12.77 -3.23
C TYR A 109 7.69 -12.32 -2.90
N VAL A 110 7.18 -11.27 -3.51
CA VAL A 110 5.87 -10.70 -3.12
C VAL A 110 4.71 -11.69 -3.22
N ASP A 111 4.80 -12.70 -4.09
CA ASP A 111 3.79 -13.77 -4.22
C ASP A 111 4.18 -15.07 -3.50
N ASP A 112 5.31 -15.11 -2.82
CA ASP A 112 5.72 -16.24 -1.98
C ASP A 112 4.82 -16.35 -0.74
N GLU A 113 4.42 -17.58 -0.38
CA GLU A 113 3.47 -17.80 0.73
C GLU A 113 4.03 -17.34 2.07
N ASP A 114 5.31 -17.62 2.36
CA ASP A 114 5.93 -17.21 3.62
C ASP A 114 6.03 -15.68 3.71
N PHE A 115 6.36 -15.01 2.60
CA PHE A 115 6.42 -13.55 2.53
C PHE A 115 5.03 -12.92 2.74
N LYS A 116 3.99 -13.49 2.11
CA LYS A 116 2.61 -13.02 2.31
C LYS A 116 2.15 -13.23 3.75
N ASP A 117 2.48 -14.34 4.36
CA ASP A 117 2.11 -14.64 5.75
C ASP A 117 2.81 -13.69 6.74
N ASP A 118 4.05 -13.28 6.45
CA ASP A 118 4.80 -12.35 7.29
C ASP A 118 4.25 -10.92 7.26
N TYR A 119 3.79 -10.45 6.10
CA TYR A 119 3.51 -9.02 5.89
C TYR A 119 2.08 -8.68 5.48
N PHE A 120 1.31 -9.64 4.97
CA PHE A 120 -0.03 -9.41 4.45
C PHE A 120 -1.04 -10.30 5.16
N ASP A 121 -2.29 -9.84 5.25
CA ASP A 121 -3.38 -10.65 5.80
C ASP A 121 -4.28 -11.17 4.67
N ILE A 122 -3.74 -12.04 3.85
CA ILE A 122 -4.46 -12.61 2.72
C ILE A 122 -5.71 -13.41 3.14
N PRO A 123 -5.69 -14.22 4.24
CA PRO A 123 -6.90 -14.90 4.69
C PRO A 123 -8.04 -13.95 5.05
N LEU A 124 -7.75 -12.85 5.74
CA LEU A 124 -8.74 -11.83 6.09
C LEU A 124 -9.25 -11.10 4.85
N TYR A 125 -8.37 -10.79 3.91
CA TYR A 125 -8.73 -10.21 2.62
C TYR A 125 -9.71 -11.10 1.83
N LYS A 126 -9.44 -12.38 1.74
CA LYS A 126 -10.34 -13.34 1.06
C LYS A 126 -11.72 -13.38 1.71
N LYS A 127 -11.79 -13.37 3.04
CA LYS A 127 -13.05 -13.28 3.79
C LYS A 127 -13.79 -11.97 3.51
N ALA A 128 -13.07 -10.86 3.46
CA ALA A 128 -13.63 -9.54 3.17
C ALA A 128 -14.20 -9.47 1.75
N VAL A 129 -13.47 -9.98 0.76
CA VAL A 129 -13.95 -10.06 -0.64
C VAL A 129 -15.19 -10.96 -0.74
N ALA A 130 -15.20 -12.11 -0.06
CA ALA A 130 -16.35 -13.01 -0.07
C ALA A 130 -17.60 -12.36 0.54
N ARG A 131 -17.44 -11.50 1.54
CA ARG A 131 -18.56 -10.82 2.24
C ARG A 131 -19.00 -9.54 1.54
N TYR A 132 -18.07 -8.70 1.12
CA TYR A 132 -18.35 -7.33 0.63
C TYR A 132 -18.15 -7.16 -0.87
N GLY A 133 -17.59 -8.14 -1.55
CA GLY A 133 -17.21 -8.06 -2.96
C GLY A 133 -15.82 -7.44 -3.17
N GLN A 134 -15.40 -7.43 -4.42
CA GLN A 134 -14.11 -6.85 -4.82
C GLN A 134 -14.07 -5.34 -4.56
N LEU A 135 -12.87 -4.84 -4.25
CA LEU A 135 -12.60 -3.42 -4.13
C LEU A 135 -12.55 -2.75 -5.51
N ALA A 136 -13.07 -1.54 -5.60
CA ALA A 136 -12.68 -0.64 -6.67
C ALA A 136 -11.21 -0.22 -6.49
N TYR A 137 -10.58 0.28 -7.54
CA TYR A 137 -9.15 0.65 -7.51
C TYR A 137 -8.83 1.68 -6.41
N ASP A 138 -9.73 2.61 -6.16
CA ASP A 138 -9.57 3.68 -5.15
C ASP A 138 -10.12 3.33 -3.76
N GLU A 139 -10.54 2.07 -3.55
CA GLU A 139 -11.09 1.59 -2.30
C GLU A 139 -10.12 0.68 -1.53
N CYS A 140 -10.29 0.66 -0.20
CA CYS A 140 -9.70 -0.33 0.70
C CYS A 140 -10.77 -0.90 1.63
N PHE A 141 -10.47 -2.00 2.31
CA PHE A 141 -11.23 -2.46 3.47
C PHE A 141 -10.74 -1.73 4.71
N GLY A 142 -11.59 -0.98 5.36
CA GLY A 142 -11.31 -0.32 6.63
C GLY A 142 -12.11 -0.94 7.77
N PHE A 143 -11.53 -0.92 8.98
CA PHE A 143 -12.22 -1.37 10.19
C PHE A 143 -13.15 -0.26 10.70
N VAL A 144 -14.41 -0.63 11.01
CA VAL A 144 -15.44 0.30 11.48
C VAL A 144 -16.10 -0.30 12.72
N PRO A 145 -15.91 0.32 13.89
CA PRO A 145 -15.02 1.46 14.19
C PRO A 145 -13.54 1.14 13.99
N LEU A 146 -12.68 2.15 14.01
CA LEU A 146 -11.24 1.96 13.83
C LEU A 146 -10.64 1.06 14.93
N LEU A 147 -9.62 0.29 14.60
CA LEU A 147 -8.89 -0.53 15.59
C LEU A 147 -8.33 0.32 16.74
N ALA A 148 -7.86 1.53 16.46
CA ALA A 148 -7.40 2.49 17.47
C ALA A 148 -8.51 2.91 18.46
N LEU A 149 -9.77 2.75 18.10
CA LEU A 149 -10.93 3.02 18.95
C LEU A 149 -11.50 1.73 19.61
N GLY A 150 -10.75 0.63 19.56
CA GLY A 150 -11.10 -0.62 20.22
C GLY A 150 -11.96 -1.59 19.40
N ALA A 151 -12.04 -1.42 18.10
CA ALA A 151 -12.70 -2.38 17.23
C ALA A 151 -11.98 -3.73 17.19
N PHE A 152 -12.73 -4.77 16.86
CA PHE A 152 -12.19 -6.09 16.60
C PHE A 152 -11.63 -6.18 15.18
N LYS A 153 -10.47 -6.83 15.02
CA LYS A 153 -9.88 -7.13 13.73
C LYS A 153 -10.54 -8.37 13.13
N ASP A 154 -11.76 -8.20 12.63
CA ASP A 154 -12.49 -9.26 11.96
C ASP A 154 -13.27 -8.75 10.74
N VAL A 155 -13.72 -9.67 9.90
CA VAL A 155 -14.45 -9.34 8.67
C VAL A 155 -15.81 -8.69 8.91
N GLU A 156 -16.41 -8.89 10.08
CA GLU A 156 -17.74 -8.34 10.41
C GLU A 156 -17.68 -6.84 10.72
N HIS A 157 -16.51 -6.35 11.14
CA HIS A 157 -16.28 -4.95 11.50
C HIS A 157 -15.51 -4.19 10.42
N MET A 158 -15.85 -4.43 9.16
CA MET A 158 -15.24 -3.78 8.00
C MET A 158 -16.27 -3.08 7.13
N ASP A 159 -15.77 -2.14 6.32
CA ASP A 159 -16.48 -1.56 5.18
C ASP A 159 -15.51 -1.26 4.04
N LYS A 160 -16.05 -1.08 2.83
CA LYS A 160 -15.30 -0.57 1.69
C LYS A 160 -15.27 0.95 1.75
N LEU A 161 -14.09 1.53 1.84
CA LEU A 161 -13.86 2.96 2.04
C LEU A 161 -12.88 3.49 1.01
N LYS A 162 -12.97 4.77 0.68
CA LYS A 162 -11.98 5.43 -0.17
C LYS A 162 -10.63 5.44 0.54
N THR A 163 -9.60 4.91 -0.10
CA THR A 163 -8.30 4.62 0.53
C THR A 163 -7.65 5.87 1.11
N LEU A 164 -7.50 6.93 0.32
CA LEU A 164 -6.86 8.18 0.78
C LEU A 164 -7.64 8.84 1.91
N GLU A 165 -8.95 8.95 1.78
CA GLU A 165 -9.82 9.54 2.80
C GLU A 165 -9.74 8.76 4.11
N HIS A 166 -9.69 7.43 4.03
CA HIS A 166 -9.59 6.56 5.19
C HIS A 166 -8.23 6.69 5.90
N ILE A 167 -7.12 6.72 5.15
CA ILE A 167 -5.79 6.94 5.73
C ILE A 167 -5.70 8.33 6.40
N TYR A 168 -6.24 9.38 5.76
CA TYR A 168 -6.31 10.70 6.37
C TYR A 168 -7.11 10.70 7.67
N LEU A 169 -8.25 9.99 7.71
CA LEU A 169 -9.04 9.87 8.92
C LEU A 169 -8.24 9.19 10.04
N MET A 170 -7.59 8.07 9.74
CA MET A 170 -6.74 7.36 10.70
C MET A 170 -5.61 8.27 11.22
N TYR A 171 -4.93 8.97 10.31
CA TYR A 171 -3.87 9.91 10.66
C TYR A 171 -4.39 11.02 11.60
N GLN A 172 -5.52 11.64 11.27
CA GLN A 172 -6.09 12.71 12.10
C GLN A 172 -6.47 12.24 13.50
N LEU A 173 -6.94 10.99 13.65
CA LEU A 173 -7.35 10.45 14.94
C LEU A 173 -6.19 9.90 15.78
N THR A 174 -5.13 9.41 15.16
CA THR A 174 -4.04 8.72 15.84
C THR A 174 -2.72 9.48 15.88
N GLY A 175 -2.57 10.50 15.04
CA GLY A 175 -1.30 11.19 14.82
C GLY A 175 -0.39 10.53 13.79
N GLY A 176 -0.80 9.41 13.21
CA GLY A 176 -0.04 8.67 12.19
C GLY A 176 0.93 7.63 12.79
N VAL A 177 1.96 7.29 12.02
CA VAL A 177 3.01 6.35 12.41
C VAL A 177 4.26 7.15 12.79
N MET A 178 4.40 7.39 14.07
CA MET A 178 5.44 8.25 14.64
C MET A 178 6.48 7.43 15.42
N ASP A 179 7.67 8.01 15.57
CA ASP A 179 8.72 7.46 16.43
C ASP A 179 8.33 7.70 17.90
N ASP A 180 8.37 6.64 18.70
CA ASP A 180 8.04 6.69 20.13
C ASP A 180 9.17 7.30 20.99
#